data_58f5fc4a8cde17de4a8ddf8f7992bcbb
#
_entry.id   58f5fc4a8cde17de4a8ddf8f7992bcbb
#
_cell.length_a   1.000
_cell.length_b   1.000
_cell.length_c   1.000
_cell.angle_alpha   90.00
_cell.angle_beta   90.00
_cell.angle_gamma   90.00
#
_symmetry.space_group_name_H-M   'P 1'
#
loop_
_entity.id
_entity.type
_entity.pdbx_description
1 polymer ?
#
loop_
_entity_poly.entity_id
_entity_poly.type
_entity_poly.pdbx_seq_one_letter_code
_entity_poly.pdbx_strand_id
1 'polypeptide(L)'
;IEYETVTPAVSDDVLVTPGTLTATLDISDAPQAMQGADGELTGYAVDAARALASRMGLKVAFVDASSAGSALGDKKADIFIGEINSTDGDISSLGTCLYDATSVFGKTSDGGSLSVSTDTLNTSTLGVQASSASQEALAKQSIIANQKTYSNINECFEALESGEVDYVICDSTAGGYLARLMSEVSYVGALEAPSTLGVVGLSSNDELCRAVSDALDGITADGTLEAVHSVWYGRMPYDLTTKTVSGANVQPGDSESSETTSSGSESSDSDNETATSEDKSSSQEGTITDDDINKLNS
;
A
#
# COMPACT_ATOMS: atom_id res chain seq x y z
N ILE A 1 4.36 39.51 -5.19
CA ILE A 1 4.09 38.36 -4.28
C ILE A 1 5.47 37.89 -3.87
N GLU A 2 5.88 38.21 -2.63
CA GLU A 2 7.07 37.58 -2.03
C GLU A 2 6.70 36.12 -1.71
N TYR A 3 7.38 35.19 -2.36
CA TYR A 3 7.31 33.80 -1.97
C TYR A 3 8.13 33.65 -0.68
N GLU A 4 7.51 33.24 0.42
CA GLU A 4 8.26 32.81 1.60
C GLU A 4 9.21 31.69 1.17
N THR A 5 10.50 31.98 1.19
CA THR A 5 11.54 30.97 0.99
C THR A 5 11.59 30.12 2.27
N VAL A 6 11.09 28.90 2.22
CA VAL A 6 11.22 27.97 3.34
C VAL A 6 12.71 27.68 3.53
N THR A 7 13.22 27.90 4.74
CA THR A 7 14.60 27.55 5.08
C THR A 7 14.73 26.03 5.06
N PRO A 8 15.76 25.46 4.40
CA PRO A 8 15.98 24.03 4.40
C PRO A 8 16.04 23.46 5.83
N ALA A 9 15.34 22.35 6.06
CA ALA A 9 15.25 21.71 7.38
C ALA A 9 16.52 20.96 7.79
N VAL A 10 17.41 20.70 6.83
CA VAL A 10 18.66 19.95 7.01
C VAL A 10 19.81 20.64 6.27
N SER A 11 21.03 20.33 6.68
CA SER A 11 22.24 20.75 5.98
C SER A 11 22.49 19.92 4.71
N ASP A 12 23.17 20.54 3.73
CA ASP A 12 23.43 19.90 2.42
C ASP A 12 24.30 18.65 2.50
N ASP A 13 25.13 18.53 3.52
CA ASP A 13 26.08 17.42 3.70
C ASP A 13 25.43 16.12 4.18
N VAL A 14 24.19 16.17 4.66
CA VAL A 14 23.42 14.98 5.02
C VAL A 14 22.57 14.42 3.88
N LEU A 15 22.48 15.14 2.75
CA LEU A 15 21.74 14.77 1.56
C LEU A 15 22.63 14.12 0.51
N VAL A 16 22.09 13.16 -0.26
CA VAL A 16 22.77 12.59 -1.42
C VAL A 16 23.07 13.66 -2.47
N THR A 17 22.14 14.58 -2.65
CA THR A 17 22.30 15.74 -3.54
C THR A 17 21.96 17.02 -2.74
N PRO A 18 22.91 17.99 -2.64
CA PRO A 18 22.66 19.24 -1.93
C PRO A 18 21.34 19.92 -2.34
N GLY A 19 20.54 20.34 -1.34
CA GLY A 19 19.27 21.04 -1.55
C GLY A 19 18.14 20.18 -2.13
N THR A 20 18.33 18.85 -2.24
CA THR A 20 17.37 17.95 -2.88
C THR A 20 17.13 16.70 -2.02
N LEU A 21 15.87 16.43 -1.68
CA LEU A 21 15.46 15.16 -1.10
C LEU A 21 15.34 14.13 -2.22
N THR A 22 16.21 13.13 -2.23
CA THR A 22 16.16 12.03 -3.20
C THR A 22 15.34 10.90 -2.59
N ALA A 23 14.13 10.69 -3.12
CA ALA A 23 13.24 9.62 -2.72
C ALA A 23 13.38 8.43 -3.67
N THR A 24 13.38 7.24 -3.12
CA THR A 24 13.26 6.01 -3.89
C THR A 24 11.93 5.32 -3.59
N LEU A 25 11.37 4.69 -4.62
CA LEU A 25 10.10 3.99 -4.61
C LEU A 25 10.10 2.96 -5.74
N ASP A 26 9.20 1.99 -5.66
CA ASP A 26 8.98 1.00 -6.72
C ASP A 26 8.01 1.57 -7.76
N ILE A 27 8.51 1.85 -8.96
CA ILE A 27 7.69 2.41 -10.06
C ILE A 27 6.71 1.41 -10.68
N SER A 28 6.77 0.14 -10.28
CA SER A 28 5.82 -0.90 -10.68
C SER A 28 4.65 -1.06 -9.70
N ASP A 29 4.64 -0.31 -8.60
CA ASP A 29 3.63 -0.39 -7.55
C ASP A 29 2.50 0.65 -7.78
N ALA A 30 1.69 0.43 -8.80
CA ALA A 30 0.53 1.28 -9.09
C ALA A 30 -0.61 1.03 -8.09
N PRO A 31 -1.32 2.08 -7.61
CA PRO A 31 -1.24 3.50 -7.96
C PRO A 31 -0.28 4.32 -7.09
N GLN A 32 0.59 3.70 -6.28
CA GLN A 32 1.56 4.39 -5.41
C GLN A 32 2.63 5.08 -6.23
N ALA A 33 3.13 4.41 -7.26
CA ALA A 33 4.06 4.99 -8.22
C ALA A 33 3.84 4.42 -9.63
N MET A 34 3.84 5.30 -10.63
CA MET A 34 3.63 4.97 -12.03
C MET A 34 4.47 5.88 -12.91
N GLN A 35 4.91 5.38 -14.04
CA GLN A 35 5.57 6.20 -15.05
C GLN A 35 4.62 6.45 -16.21
N GLY A 36 4.32 7.72 -16.48
CA GLY A 36 3.53 8.11 -17.64
C GLY A 36 4.27 7.88 -18.96
N ALA A 37 3.54 7.93 -20.07
CA ALA A 37 4.12 7.78 -21.42
C ALA A 37 5.16 8.88 -21.75
N ASP A 38 5.12 10.00 -21.07
CA ASP A 38 6.06 11.12 -21.15
C ASP A 38 7.31 10.92 -20.26
N GLY A 39 7.36 9.84 -19.48
CA GLY A 39 8.43 9.53 -18.54
C GLY A 39 8.28 10.21 -17.18
N GLU A 40 7.24 11.02 -16.96
CA GLU A 40 6.95 11.66 -15.69
C GLU A 40 6.44 10.63 -14.67
N LEU A 41 6.96 10.71 -13.44
CA LEU A 41 6.45 9.90 -12.33
C LEU A 41 5.24 10.56 -11.69
N THR A 42 4.22 9.73 -11.45
CA THR A 42 2.98 10.11 -10.78
C THR A 42 2.56 9.00 -9.82
N GLY A 43 1.72 9.29 -8.85
CA GLY A 43 1.25 8.31 -7.88
C GLY A 43 1.18 8.90 -6.48
N TYR A 44 0.52 8.17 -5.59
CA TYR A 44 0.36 8.61 -4.20
C TYR A 44 1.70 8.83 -3.49
N ALA A 45 2.63 7.85 -3.55
CA ALA A 45 3.94 7.95 -2.91
C ALA A 45 4.80 9.06 -3.53
N VAL A 46 4.64 9.30 -4.84
CA VAL A 46 5.31 10.41 -5.55
C VAL A 46 4.84 11.76 -5.00
N ASP A 47 3.52 11.93 -4.84
CA ASP A 47 2.96 13.19 -4.33
C ASP A 47 3.23 13.36 -2.82
N ALA A 48 3.26 12.28 -2.05
CA ALA A 48 3.68 12.29 -0.65
C ALA A 48 5.16 12.75 -0.52
N ALA A 49 6.06 12.22 -1.37
CA ALA A 49 7.46 12.65 -1.39
C ALA A 49 7.62 14.14 -1.79
N ARG A 50 6.81 14.61 -2.73
CA ARG A 50 6.77 16.04 -3.11
C ARG A 50 6.33 16.92 -1.94
N ALA A 51 5.30 16.48 -1.20
CA ALA A 51 4.82 17.20 -0.03
C ALA A 51 5.88 17.23 1.10
N LEU A 52 6.56 16.11 1.36
CA LEU A 52 7.67 16.04 2.32
C LEU A 52 8.81 17.00 1.94
N ALA A 53 9.30 16.92 0.71
CA ALA A 53 10.38 17.80 0.23
C ALA A 53 9.97 19.30 0.32
N SER A 54 8.76 19.63 -0.08
CA SER A 54 8.23 21.00 0.02
C SER A 54 8.19 21.48 1.47
N ARG A 55 7.72 20.65 2.39
CA ARG A 55 7.68 20.96 3.83
C ARG A 55 9.08 21.19 4.41
N MET A 56 10.08 20.46 3.91
CA MET A 56 11.48 20.57 4.31
C MET A 56 12.23 21.73 3.62
N GLY A 57 11.60 22.44 2.69
CA GLY A 57 12.26 23.50 1.91
C GLY A 57 13.28 22.96 0.90
N LEU A 58 13.10 21.73 0.44
CA LEU A 58 13.98 21.03 -0.50
C LEU A 58 13.30 20.82 -1.85
N LYS A 59 14.11 20.64 -2.89
CA LYS A 59 13.65 20.03 -4.15
C LYS A 59 13.43 18.53 -3.94
N VAL A 60 12.73 17.87 -4.86
CA VAL A 60 12.57 16.41 -4.86
C VAL A 60 13.18 15.82 -6.11
N ALA A 61 13.83 14.67 -5.97
CA ALA A 61 14.27 13.81 -7.07
C ALA A 61 13.86 12.37 -6.76
N PHE A 62 13.69 11.57 -7.82
CA PHE A 62 13.25 10.18 -7.69
C PHE A 62 14.27 9.22 -8.30
N VAL A 63 14.46 8.09 -7.63
CA VAL A 63 15.29 6.96 -8.08
C VAL A 63 14.45 5.70 -7.94
N ASP A 64 14.41 4.90 -9.00
CA ASP A 64 13.71 3.61 -8.98
C ASP A 64 14.50 2.58 -8.16
N ALA A 65 13.84 1.95 -7.20
CA ALA A 65 14.37 0.79 -6.49
C ALA A 65 13.24 0.02 -5.79
N SER A 66 13.27 -1.29 -5.93
CA SER A 66 12.31 -2.21 -5.32
C SER A 66 12.56 -2.50 -3.83
N SER A 67 13.69 -2.04 -3.27
CA SER A 67 14.00 -2.25 -1.85
C SER A 67 14.76 -1.09 -1.22
N ALA A 68 14.44 -0.80 0.03
CA ALA A 68 15.10 0.22 0.82
C ALA A 68 16.61 -0.06 1.00
N GLY A 69 16.98 -1.30 1.30
CA GLY A 69 18.37 -1.67 1.61
C GLY A 69 19.35 -1.35 0.50
N SER A 70 19.00 -1.64 -0.77
CA SER A 70 19.88 -1.37 -1.90
C SER A 70 20.02 0.13 -2.21
N ALA A 71 18.92 0.89 -2.13
CA ALA A 71 18.95 2.30 -2.49
C ALA A 71 19.59 3.18 -1.41
N LEU A 72 19.27 2.92 -0.14
CA LEU A 72 19.79 3.69 0.99
C LEU A 72 21.23 3.27 1.33
N GLY A 73 21.53 1.96 1.34
CA GLY A 73 22.86 1.43 1.65
C GLY A 73 23.95 1.89 0.66
N ASP A 74 23.62 1.97 -0.62
CA ASP A 74 24.52 2.48 -1.66
C ASP A 74 24.57 4.01 -1.75
N LYS A 75 23.84 4.72 -0.86
CA LYS A 75 23.69 6.18 -0.86
C LYS A 75 23.19 6.73 -2.21
N LYS A 76 22.28 6.02 -2.84
CA LYS A 76 21.60 6.45 -4.07
C LYS A 76 20.40 7.33 -3.79
N ALA A 77 19.82 7.18 -2.60
CA ALA A 77 18.65 7.93 -2.14
C ALA A 77 18.77 8.30 -0.66
N ASP A 78 18.02 9.29 -0.26
CA ASP A 78 17.89 9.79 1.10
C ASP A 78 16.83 9.03 1.89
N ILE A 79 15.70 8.72 1.24
CA ILE A 79 14.56 8.00 1.81
C ILE A 79 14.02 6.96 0.83
N PHE A 80 13.35 5.95 1.38
CA PHE A 80 12.52 5.01 0.65
C PHE A 80 11.08 5.14 1.11
N ILE A 81 10.12 5.10 0.18
CA ILE A 81 8.69 5.08 0.47
C ILE A 81 8.11 3.79 -0.09
N GLY A 82 7.57 2.95 0.79
CA GLY A 82 7.00 1.68 0.42
C GLY A 82 6.69 0.79 1.61
N GLU A 83 6.46 -0.48 1.34
CA GLU A 83 6.21 -1.47 2.36
C GLU A 83 7.49 -1.74 3.18
N ILE A 84 7.36 -1.73 4.50
CA ILE A 84 8.49 -1.91 5.41
C ILE A 84 8.54 -3.38 5.82
N ASN A 85 9.25 -4.18 5.05
CA ASN A 85 9.50 -5.60 5.37
C ASN A 85 10.87 -5.81 6.06
N SER A 86 11.49 -4.76 6.62
CA SER A 86 12.89 -4.83 6.98
C SER A 86 13.13 -5.16 8.44
N THR A 87 13.96 -6.19 8.60
CA THR A 87 14.74 -6.48 9.80
C THR A 87 16.17 -5.91 9.71
N ASP A 88 16.45 -5.08 8.71
CA ASP A 88 17.76 -4.46 8.52
C ASP A 88 18.00 -3.43 9.63
N GLY A 89 18.98 -3.72 10.50
CA GLY A 89 19.33 -2.87 11.64
C GLY A 89 19.86 -1.49 11.28
N ASP A 90 20.16 -1.25 10.00
CA ASP A 90 20.67 0.03 9.49
C ASP A 90 19.56 0.95 8.96
N ILE A 91 18.30 0.50 8.97
CA ILE A 91 17.15 1.25 8.47
C ILE A 91 16.23 1.63 9.62
N SER A 92 15.82 2.89 9.66
CA SER A 92 14.85 3.43 10.61
C SER A 92 13.53 3.74 9.92
N SER A 93 12.43 3.31 10.52
CA SER A 93 11.09 3.79 10.15
C SER A 93 10.92 5.24 10.63
N LEU A 94 10.49 6.11 9.71
CA LEU A 94 10.29 7.54 9.97
C LEU A 94 8.81 7.90 10.11
N GLY A 95 7.92 6.95 9.83
CA GLY A 95 6.48 7.07 10.01
C GLY A 95 5.69 6.42 8.89
N THR A 96 4.38 6.32 9.09
CA THR A 96 3.42 5.75 8.13
C THR A 96 2.86 6.84 7.23
N CYS A 97 2.80 6.58 5.93
CA CYS A 97 2.19 7.50 4.98
C CYS A 97 0.92 6.95 4.30
N LEU A 98 0.66 5.66 4.38
CA LEU A 98 -0.51 5.03 3.78
C LEU A 98 -0.87 3.74 4.53
N TYR A 99 -2.17 3.43 4.56
CA TYR A 99 -2.70 2.15 5.03
C TYR A 99 -3.29 1.37 3.86
N ASP A 100 -3.10 0.06 3.87
CA ASP A 100 -3.70 -0.85 2.93
C ASP A 100 -4.20 -2.12 3.62
N ALA A 101 -5.29 -2.70 3.09
CA ALA A 101 -5.89 -3.93 3.62
C ALA A 101 -6.76 -4.57 2.54
N THR A 102 -6.91 -5.88 2.60
CA THR A 102 -8.00 -6.52 1.86
C THR A 102 -9.33 -5.95 2.36
N SER A 103 -10.12 -5.41 1.45
CA SER A 103 -11.28 -4.59 1.76
C SER A 103 -12.46 -4.91 0.85
N VAL A 104 -13.62 -4.44 1.25
CA VAL A 104 -14.89 -4.61 0.55
C VAL A 104 -15.30 -3.29 -0.09
N PHE A 105 -15.70 -3.36 -1.36
CA PHE A 105 -16.33 -2.27 -2.10
C PHE A 105 -17.74 -2.68 -2.52
N GLY A 106 -18.68 -1.76 -2.47
CA GLY A 106 -20.07 -2.02 -2.79
C GLY A 106 -20.75 -0.84 -3.45
N LYS A 107 -21.90 -1.10 -4.08
CA LYS A 107 -22.68 -0.09 -4.78
C LYS A 107 -23.71 0.53 -3.86
N THR A 108 -23.82 1.85 -3.91
CA THR A 108 -24.85 2.64 -3.22
C THR A 108 -25.58 3.50 -4.23
N SER A 109 -26.85 3.80 -4.01
CA SER A 109 -27.65 4.62 -4.93
C SER A 109 -27.17 6.07 -5.05
N ASP A 110 -26.41 6.55 -4.06
CA ASP A 110 -25.96 7.95 -3.95
C ASP A 110 -24.48 8.09 -3.59
N GLY A 111 -23.74 6.97 -3.64
CA GLY A 111 -22.35 6.93 -3.20
C GLY A 111 -22.15 7.20 -1.71
N GLY A 112 -23.21 6.99 -0.91
CA GLY A 112 -23.19 7.17 0.52
C GLY A 112 -22.40 6.10 1.27
N SER A 113 -22.43 6.17 2.60
CA SER A 113 -21.78 5.15 3.44
C SER A 113 -22.56 3.85 3.43
N LEU A 114 -21.87 2.74 3.19
CA LEU A 114 -22.40 1.39 3.26
C LEU A 114 -21.75 0.65 4.41
N SER A 115 -22.54 -0.08 5.19
CA SER A 115 -22.05 -0.97 6.25
C SER A 115 -22.52 -2.40 5.96
N VAL A 116 -21.61 -3.34 6.04
CA VAL A 116 -21.84 -4.75 5.72
C VAL A 116 -21.26 -5.61 6.84
N SER A 117 -21.87 -6.78 7.07
CA SER A 117 -21.35 -7.79 7.99
C SER A 117 -20.81 -9.01 7.22
N THR A 118 -20.02 -9.83 7.89
CA THR A 118 -19.58 -11.14 7.35
C THR A 118 -20.75 -12.03 7.01
N ASP A 119 -21.86 -11.97 7.78
CA ASP A 119 -23.10 -12.72 7.48
C ASP A 119 -23.75 -12.24 6.17
N THR A 120 -23.73 -10.94 5.92
CA THR A 120 -24.23 -10.37 4.65
C THR A 120 -23.37 -10.84 3.48
N LEU A 121 -22.04 -10.79 3.63
CA LEU A 121 -21.11 -11.25 2.60
C LEU A 121 -21.32 -12.75 2.28
N ASN A 122 -21.56 -13.58 3.30
CA ASN A 122 -21.81 -15.02 3.11
C ASN A 122 -23.03 -15.32 2.23
N THR A 123 -23.99 -14.43 2.15
CA THR A 123 -25.22 -14.60 1.36
C THR A 123 -25.19 -13.83 0.04
N SER A 124 -24.10 -13.15 -0.25
CA SER A 124 -23.92 -12.28 -1.43
C SER A 124 -23.07 -12.98 -2.51
N THR A 125 -23.08 -12.38 -3.70
CA THR A 125 -22.15 -12.72 -4.79
C THR A 125 -20.98 -11.77 -4.76
N LEU A 126 -19.76 -12.29 -4.60
CA LEU A 126 -18.54 -11.52 -4.47
C LEU A 126 -17.70 -11.60 -5.74
N GLY A 127 -17.26 -10.46 -6.27
CA GLY A 127 -16.27 -10.38 -7.33
C GLY A 127 -14.87 -10.35 -6.73
N VAL A 128 -14.00 -11.24 -7.20
CA VAL A 128 -12.60 -11.35 -6.76
C VAL A 128 -11.69 -11.61 -7.95
N GLN A 129 -10.45 -11.15 -7.88
CA GLN A 129 -9.44 -11.56 -8.85
C GLN A 129 -9.07 -13.02 -8.63
N ALA A 130 -8.88 -13.78 -9.71
CA ALA A 130 -8.54 -15.20 -9.65
C ALA A 130 -7.17 -15.43 -8.99
N SER A 131 -7.09 -16.44 -8.14
CA SER A 131 -5.86 -16.87 -7.45
C SER A 131 -5.24 -15.76 -6.59
N SER A 132 -6.07 -15.09 -5.82
CA SER A 132 -5.74 -13.85 -5.15
C SER A 132 -5.72 -13.95 -3.61
N ALA A 133 -4.93 -13.09 -2.88
CA ALA A 133 -4.95 -13.01 -1.42
C ALA A 133 -6.33 -12.58 -0.88
N SER A 134 -7.16 -11.87 -1.71
CA SER A 134 -8.56 -11.62 -1.37
C SER A 134 -9.35 -12.91 -1.15
N GLN A 135 -9.08 -13.94 -1.94
CA GLN A 135 -9.70 -15.26 -1.72
C GLN A 135 -9.19 -15.90 -0.42
N GLU A 136 -7.90 -15.73 -0.11
CA GLU A 136 -7.33 -16.21 1.15
C GLU A 136 -7.89 -15.43 2.35
N ALA A 137 -8.05 -14.10 2.24
CA ALA A 137 -8.65 -13.27 3.27
C ALA A 137 -10.10 -13.68 3.56
N LEU A 138 -10.90 -13.95 2.52
CA LEU A 138 -12.26 -14.49 2.69
C LEU A 138 -12.25 -15.84 3.43
N ALA A 139 -11.33 -16.73 3.08
CA ALA A 139 -11.20 -18.02 3.74
C ALA A 139 -10.79 -17.88 5.22
N LYS A 140 -9.83 -17.00 5.54
CA LYS A 140 -9.42 -16.67 6.92
C LYS A 140 -10.59 -16.13 7.76
N GLN A 141 -11.47 -15.35 7.15
CA GLN A 141 -12.69 -14.81 7.79
C GLN A 141 -13.86 -15.82 7.82
N SER A 142 -13.66 -17.04 7.32
CA SER A 142 -14.71 -18.06 7.18
C SER A 142 -15.90 -17.59 6.34
N ILE A 143 -15.66 -16.73 5.35
CA ILE A 143 -16.66 -16.24 4.42
C ILE A 143 -16.76 -17.21 3.25
N ILE A 144 -17.87 -17.98 3.21
CA ILE A 144 -18.16 -18.99 2.19
C ILE A 144 -19.24 -18.44 1.25
N ALA A 145 -18.95 -17.36 0.58
CA ALA A 145 -19.86 -16.70 -0.37
C ALA A 145 -19.78 -17.34 -1.76
N ASN A 146 -20.75 -17.01 -2.62
CA ASN A 146 -20.66 -17.27 -4.05
C ASN A 146 -19.61 -16.31 -4.65
N GLN A 147 -18.42 -16.85 -5.00
CA GLN A 147 -17.35 -16.04 -5.59
C GLN A 147 -17.38 -16.16 -7.12
N LYS A 148 -17.41 -15.03 -7.81
CA LYS A 148 -17.13 -14.92 -9.23
C LYS A 148 -15.71 -14.39 -9.40
N THR A 149 -14.90 -15.14 -10.14
CA THR A 149 -13.50 -14.82 -10.37
C THR A 149 -13.29 -14.15 -11.72
N TYR A 150 -12.47 -13.12 -11.75
CA TYR A 150 -12.12 -12.33 -12.92
C TYR A 150 -10.61 -12.30 -13.14
N SER A 151 -10.16 -11.93 -14.33
CA SER A 151 -8.73 -11.92 -14.68
C SER A 151 -7.99 -10.74 -14.02
N ASN A 152 -8.70 -9.65 -13.80
CA ASN A 152 -8.16 -8.43 -13.22
C ASN A 152 -9.22 -7.69 -12.39
N ILE A 153 -8.77 -6.67 -11.67
CA ILE A 153 -9.62 -5.92 -10.75
C ILE A 153 -10.62 -5.01 -11.48
N ASN A 154 -10.30 -4.49 -12.66
CA ASN A 154 -11.24 -3.67 -13.44
C ASN A 154 -12.49 -4.47 -13.80
N GLU A 155 -12.33 -5.73 -14.24
CA GLU A 155 -13.45 -6.62 -14.54
C GLU A 155 -14.33 -6.87 -13.32
N CYS A 156 -13.74 -6.92 -12.12
CA CYS A 156 -14.50 -7.01 -10.86
C CYS A 156 -15.39 -5.78 -10.65
N PHE A 157 -14.85 -4.58 -10.90
CA PHE A 157 -15.60 -3.34 -10.75
C PHE A 157 -16.66 -3.14 -11.86
N GLU A 158 -16.38 -3.55 -13.09
CA GLU A 158 -17.38 -3.61 -14.19
C GLU A 158 -18.55 -4.53 -13.81
N ALA A 159 -18.25 -5.68 -13.21
CA ALA A 159 -19.27 -6.61 -12.71
C ALA A 159 -20.09 -6.03 -11.54
N LEU A 160 -19.45 -5.24 -10.68
CA LEU A 160 -20.14 -4.50 -9.61
C LEU A 160 -21.08 -3.43 -10.20
N GLU A 161 -20.62 -2.65 -11.16
CA GLU A 161 -21.43 -1.62 -11.82
C GLU A 161 -22.65 -2.21 -12.55
N SER A 162 -22.47 -3.32 -13.26
CA SER A 162 -23.55 -4.01 -13.95
C SER A 162 -24.52 -4.75 -13.02
N GLY A 163 -24.16 -4.92 -11.73
CA GLY A 163 -24.94 -5.68 -10.77
C GLY A 163 -24.79 -7.20 -10.90
N GLU A 164 -23.76 -7.65 -11.60
CA GLU A 164 -23.42 -9.07 -11.71
C GLU A 164 -22.88 -9.64 -10.41
N VAL A 165 -22.20 -8.80 -9.62
CA VAL A 165 -21.76 -9.06 -8.25
C VAL A 165 -22.31 -7.99 -7.30
N ASP A 166 -22.49 -8.37 -6.03
CA ASP A 166 -22.98 -7.46 -4.99
C ASP A 166 -21.85 -6.63 -4.36
N TYR A 167 -20.67 -7.23 -4.25
CA TYR A 167 -19.47 -6.61 -3.66
C TYR A 167 -18.22 -7.07 -4.42
N VAL A 168 -17.19 -6.21 -4.38
CA VAL A 168 -15.82 -6.54 -4.82
C VAL A 168 -14.92 -6.62 -3.60
N ILE A 169 -14.06 -7.64 -3.58
CA ILE A 169 -13.04 -7.84 -2.55
C ILE A 169 -11.68 -7.66 -3.19
N CYS A 170 -10.92 -6.71 -2.70
CA CYS A 170 -9.59 -6.36 -3.24
C CYS A 170 -8.81 -5.51 -2.23
N ASP A 171 -7.55 -5.23 -2.55
CA ASP A 171 -6.76 -4.27 -1.79
C ASP A 171 -7.42 -2.90 -1.80
N SER A 172 -7.40 -2.23 -0.66
CA SER A 172 -8.08 -0.95 -0.48
C SER A 172 -7.54 0.13 -1.40
N THR A 173 -6.22 0.17 -1.62
CA THR A 173 -5.58 1.16 -2.48
C THR A 173 -5.95 0.97 -3.94
N ALA A 174 -5.90 -0.26 -4.44
CA ALA A 174 -6.33 -0.59 -5.80
C ALA A 174 -7.83 -0.29 -6.01
N GLY A 175 -8.68 -0.75 -5.08
CA GLY A 175 -10.11 -0.51 -5.15
C GLY A 175 -10.48 0.96 -4.99
N GLY A 176 -9.84 1.68 -4.07
CA GLY A 176 -10.05 3.12 -3.87
C GLY A 176 -9.69 3.93 -5.09
N TYR A 177 -8.58 3.59 -5.76
CA TYR A 177 -8.16 4.22 -6.99
C TYR A 177 -9.20 4.07 -8.10
N LEU A 178 -9.76 2.88 -8.30
CA LEU A 178 -10.82 2.64 -9.28
C LEU A 178 -12.13 3.33 -8.88
N ALA A 179 -12.55 3.12 -7.63
CA ALA A 179 -13.81 3.66 -7.11
C ALA A 179 -13.87 5.20 -7.10
N ARG A 180 -12.72 5.91 -7.11
CA ARG A 180 -12.71 7.38 -7.12
C ARG A 180 -13.43 7.99 -8.32
N LEU A 181 -13.50 7.27 -9.43
CA LEU A 181 -14.18 7.70 -10.66
C LEU A 181 -15.63 7.21 -10.75
N MET A 182 -16.07 6.37 -9.79
CA MET A 182 -17.38 5.73 -9.79
C MET A 182 -18.26 6.36 -8.70
N SER A 183 -19.23 7.18 -9.08
CA SER A 183 -20.06 7.94 -8.13
C SER A 183 -20.92 7.06 -7.22
N GLU A 184 -21.30 5.87 -7.69
CA GLU A 184 -22.15 4.93 -6.97
C GLU A 184 -21.39 3.82 -6.23
N VAL A 185 -20.05 3.78 -6.34
CA VAL A 185 -19.22 2.80 -5.64
C VAL A 185 -18.60 3.42 -4.40
N SER A 186 -18.64 2.70 -3.30
CA SER A 186 -18.10 3.15 -2.02
C SER A 186 -17.27 2.06 -1.35
N TYR A 187 -16.23 2.50 -0.63
CA TYR A 187 -15.50 1.68 0.33
C TYR A 187 -16.44 1.27 1.47
N VAL A 188 -16.52 -0.02 1.74
CA VAL A 188 -17.39 -0.59 2.77
C VAL A 188 -16.66 -0.81 4.08
N GLY A 189 -15.47 -1.43 4.03
CA GLY A 189 -14.68 -1.70 5.22
C GLY A 189 -13.56 -2.70 4.97
N ALA A 190 -12.56 -2.70 5.85
CA ALA A 190 -11.48 -3.66 5.85
C ALA A 190 -11.94 -5.04 6.37
N LEU A 191 -11.42 -6.10 5.79
CA LEU A 191 -11.62 -7.49 6.21
C LEU A 191 -10.51 -8.00 7.13
N GLU A 192 -9.38 -7.31 7.18
CA GLU A 192 -8.21 -7.67 7.98
C GLU A 192 -7.56 -6.44 8.58
N ALA A 193 -6.58 -6.63 9.47
CA ALA A 193 -5.80 -5.52 10.01
C ALA A 193 -5.01 -4.85 8.89
N PRO A 194 -5.05 -3.50 8.79
CA PRO A 194 -4.30 -2.80 7.78
C PRO A 194 -2.78 -2.99 7.93
N SER A 195 -2.10 -3.22 6.82
CA SER A 195 -0.67 -3.03 6.67
C SER A 195 -0.35 -1.55 6.43
N THR A 196 0.93 -1.18 6.51
CA THR A 196 1.35 0.21 6.35
C THR A 196 2.44 0.34 5.30
N LEU A 197 2.27 1.32 4.41
CA LEU A 197 3.39 1.87 3.66
C LEU A 197 4.00 3.01 4.48
N GLY A 198 5.32 2.98 4.61
CA GLY A 198 6.03 3.95 5.43
C GLY A 198 7.15 4.65 4.68
N VAL A 199 7.70 5.64 5.37
CA VAL A 199 8.93 6.32 4.98
C VAL A 199 10.05 5.76 5.84
N VAL A 200 11.15 5.36 5.23
CA VAL A 200 12.35 4.87 5.93
C VAL A 200 13.60 5.61 5.48
N GLY A 201 14.58 5.68 6.36
CA GLY A 201 15.88 6.26 6.11
C GLY A 201 17.00 5.47 6.77
N LEU A 202 18.27 5.79 6.47
CA LEU A 202 19.41 5.17 7.15
C LEU A 202 19.49 5.65 8.60
N SER A 203 19.53 4.71 9.54
CA SER A 203 19.64 4.99 10.99
C SER A 203 20.88 5.82 11.34
N SER A 204 21.96 5.70 10.55
CA SER A 204 23.18 6.47 10.72
C SER A 204 23.06 7.95 10.33
N ASN A 205 22.00 8.34 9.60
CA ASN A 205 21.73 9.71 9.19
C ASN A 205 20.64 10.34 10.10
N ASP A 206 20.96 10.51 11.35
CA ASP A 206 20.03 10.89 12.41
C ASP A 206 19.41 12.30 12.19
N GLU A 207 20.17 13.26 11.66
CA GLU A 207 19.67 14.60 11.33
C GLU A 207 18.56 14.52 10.27
N LEU A 208 18.83 13.82 9.17
CA LEU A 208 17.85 13.67 8.10
C LEU A 208 16.63 12.87 8.56
N CYS A 209 16.84 11.78 9.30
CA CYS A 209 15.75 10.96 9.82
C CYS A 209 14.76 11.74 10.68
N ARG A 210 15.28 12.57 11.60
CA ARG A 210 14.43 13.45 12.42
C ARG A 210 13.69 14.48 11.60
N ALA A 211 14.39 15.16 10.69
CA ALA A 211 13.77 16.19 9.84
C ALA A 211 12.66 15.62 8.95
N VAL A 212 12.85 14.43 8.40
CA VAL A 212 11.82 13.74 7.59
C VAL A 212 10.65 13.31 8.46
N SER A 213 10.89 12.74 9.65
CA SER A 213 9.84 12.37 10.58
C SER A 213 9.01 13.57 11.02
N ASP A 214 9.65 14.68 11.41
CA ASP A 214 8.98 15.93 11.77
C ASP A 214 8.16 16.51 10.59
N ALA A 215 8.69 16.42 9.38
CA ALA A 215 7.99 16.87 8.18
C ALA A 215 6.77 15.99 7.89
N LEU A 216 6.89 14.66 8.04
CA LEU A 216 5.78 13.72 7.86
C LEU A 216 4.68 13.96 8.88
N ASP A 217 5.03 14.14 10.15
CA ASP A 217 4.10 14.51 11.21
C ASP A 217 3.39 15.83 10.88
N GLY A 218 4.14 16.79 10.36
CA GLY A 218 3.63 18.10 9.98
C GLY A 218 2.60 18.04 8.86
N ILE A 219 2.89 17.32 7.74
CA ILE A 219 1.94 17.19 6.61
C ILE A 219 0.75 16.29 6.96
N THR A 220 0.91 15.41 7.94
CA THR A 220 -0.20 14.62 8.49
C THR A 220 -1.11 15.50 9.34
N ALA A 221 -0.55 16.28 10.25
CA ALA A 221 -1.29 17.12 11.18
C ALA A 221 -2.04 18.28 10.50
N ASP A 222 -1.49 18.85 9.43
CA ASP A 222 -2.12 19.94 8.69
C ASP A 222 -3.10 19.49 7.60
N GLY A 223 -3.29 18.17 7.41
CA GLY A 223 -4.20 17.59 6.44
C GLY A 223 -3.66 17.52 5.00
N THR A 224 -2.41 17.87 4.77
CA THR A 224 -1.78 17.80 3.43
C THR A 224 -1.79 16.35 2.91
N LEU A 225 -1.40 15.40 3.77
CA LEU A 225 -1.34 13.99 3.38
C LEU A 225 -2.73 13.41 3.13
N GLU A 226 -3.75 13.81 3.91
CA GLU A 226 -5.14 13.44 3.68
C GLU A 226 -5.68 14.03 2.36
N ALA A 227 -5.27 15.26 2.00
CA ALA A 227 -5.62 15.85 0.71
C ALA A 227 -5.01 15.07 -0.46
N VAL A 228 -3.74 14.68 -0.38
CA VAL A 228 -3.08 13.81 -1.36
C VAL A 228 -3.81 12.47 -1.45
N HIS A 229 -4.14 11.86 -0.31
CA HIS A 229 -4.90 10.61 -0.26
C HIS A 229 -6.25 10.74 -1.00
N SER A 230 -6.98 11.82 -0.77
CA SER A 230 -8.27 12.04 -1.41
C SER A 230 -8.19 12.19 -2.94
N VAL A 231 -7.08 12.72 -3.45
CA VAL A 231 -6.84 12.80 -4.91
C VAL A 231 -6.70 11.41 -5.53
N TRP A 232 -5.98 10.50 -4.84
CA TRP A 232 -5.67 9.18 -5.36
C TRP A 232 -6.73 8.13 -5.07
N TYR A 233 -7.41 8.21 -3.92
CA TYR A 233 -8.33 7.18 -3.44
C TYR A 233 -9.75 7.70 -3.17
N GLY A 234 -10.04 8.94 -3.55
CA GLY A 234 -11.37 9.52 -3.47
C GLY A 234 -11.90 9.59 -2.04
N ARG A 235 -13.03 8.92 -1.80
CA ARG A 235 -13.73 8.93 -0.50
C ARG A 235 -13.32 7.79 0.43
N MET A 236 -12.34 6.98 0.07
CA MET A 236 -11.79 5.96 0.95
C MET A 236 -11.21 6.63 2.21
N PRO A 237 -11.46 6.12 3.43
CA PRO A 237 -10.86 6.68 4.64
C PRO A 237 -9.33 6.59 4.60
N TYR A 238 -8.65 7.62 5.09
CA TYR A 238 -7.19 7.55 5.27
C TYR A 238 -6.81 6.50 6.31
N ASP A 239 -7.49 6.48 7.45
CA ASP A 239 -7.30 5.47 8.50
C ASP A 239 -8.34 4.35 8.35
N LEU A 240 -7.90 3.21 7.82
CA LEU A 240 -8.75 2.05 7.57
C LEU A 240 -9.20 1.34 8.84
N THR A 241 -8.54 1.59 9.98
CA THR A 241 -8.95 0.99 11.28
C THR A 241 -10.30 1.53 11.75
N THR A 242 -10.70 2.70 11.24
CA THR A 242 -11.97 3.36 11.59
C THR A 242 -13.19 2.73 10.93
N LYS A 243 -12.99 1.92 9.89
CA LYS A 243 -14.10 1.33 9.14
C LYS A 243 -13.77 -0.11 8.70
N THR A 244 -14.25 -1.06 9.48
CA THR A 244 -14.07 -2.49 9.26
C THR A 244 -15.39 -3.18 8.97
N VAL A 245 -15.36 -4.32 8.30
CA VAL A 245 -16.54 -5.17 8.10
C VAL A 245 -16.99 -5.74 9.45
N SER A 246 -18.27 -5.59 9.78
CA SER A 246 -18.81 -6.09 11.05
C SER A 246 -18.69 -7.61 11.12
N GLY A 247 -18.13 -8.12 12.21
CA GLY A 247 -17.86 -9.55 12.40
C GLY A 247 -16.56 -10.06 11.79
N ALA A 248 -15.80 -9.22 11.08
CA ALA A 248 -14.46 -9.59 10.62
C ALA A 248 -13.47 -9.59 11.79
N ASN A 249 -12.55 -10.54 11.79
CA ASN A 249 -11.43 -10.57 12.73
C ASN A 249 -10.29 -9.70 12.19
N VAL A 250 -10.25 -8.45 12.63
CA VAL A 250 -9.27 -7.44 12.22
C VAL A 250 -8.18 -7.23 13.25
N GLN A 251 -7.90 -8.25 14.08
CA GLN A 251 -6.75 -8.17 14.98
C GLN A 251 -5.45 -8.17 14.18
N PRO A 252 -4.43 -7.38 14.57
CA PRO A 252 -3.10 -7.49 14.00
C PRO A 252 -2.67 -8.95 14.07
N GLY A 253 -2.33 -9.54 12.94
CA GLY A 253 -1.83 -10.90 12.92
C GLY A 253 -0.60 -11.00 13.82
N ASP A 254 -0.56 -11.98 14.70
CA ASP A 254 0.67 -12.39 15.36
C ASP A 254 1.64 -12.75 14.23
N SER A 255 2.61 -11.88 13.99
CA SER A 255 3.78 -12.28 13.21
C SER A 255 4.32 -13.50 13.92
N GLU A 256 4.22 -14.68 13.29
CA GLU A 256 4.76 -15.91 13.85
C GLU A 256 6.23 -15.70 14.16
N SER A 257 6.50 -15.31 15.40
CA SER A 257 7.80 -15.54 16.03
C SER A 257 7.87 -17.04 16.27
N SER A 258 8.49 -17.76 15.34
CA SER A 258 8.89 -19.16 15.55
C SER A 258 9.91 -19.20 16.67
N GLU A 259 9.46 -19.19 17.92
CA GLU A 259 10.25 -19.65 19.04
C GLU A 259 10.36 -21.18 18.93
N THR A 260 11.49 -21.60 18.41
CA THR A 260 11.95 -22.99 18.48
C THR A 260 12.25 -23.34 19.93
N THR A 261 11.30 -23.88 20.64
CA THR A 261 11.62 -24.63 21.88
C THR A 261 12.20 -25.98 21.49
N SER A 262 13.52 -26.07 21.61
CA SER A 262 14.25 -27.32 21.58
C SER A 262 13.92 -28.18 22.80
N SER A 263 13.32 -29.34 22.59
CA SER A 263 13.52 -30.47 23.50
C SER A 263 13.80 -31.71 22.67
N GLY A 264 14.99 -32.26 22.90
CA GLY A 264 15.57 -33.34 22.11
C GLY A 264 14.99 -34.70 22.36
N SER A 265 15.18 -35.57 21.40
CA SER A 265 15.89 -36.87 21.55
C SER A 265 15.82 -37.65 20.23
N GLU A 266 17.01 -37.96 19.77
CA GLU A 266 17.56 -39.15 19.12
C GLU A 266 16.74 -39.99 18.12
N SER A 267 17.37 -40.11 16.99
CA SER A 267 17.92 -41.24 16.25
C SER A 267 17.18 -41.72 14.98
N SER A 268 18.04 -41.83 14.02
CA SER A 268 18.29 -42.81 12.96
C SER A 268 17.74 -42.58 11.55
N ASP A 269 18.76 -42.38 10.71
CA ASP A 269 19.04 -42.92 9.36
C ASP A 269 18.00 -42.96 8.26
N SER A 270 18.44 -42.41 7.22
CA SER A 270 18.73 -42.86 5.85
C SER A 270 17.90 -42.28 4.70
N ASP A 271 18.71 -41.76 3.77
CA ASP A 271 18.63 -41.75 2.31
C ASP A 271 17.58 -40.91 1.53
N ASN A 272 18.16 -39.89 0.92
CA ASN A 272 18.21 -39.63 -0.52
C ASN A 272 16.87 -39.46 -1.28
N GLU A 273 16.57 -38.27 -1.77
CA GLU A 273 16.51 -37.95 -3.17
C GLU A 273 16.08 -36.50 -3.46
N THR A 274 16.81 -35.97 -4.42
CA THR A 274 16.69 -34.71 -5.12
C THR A 274 15.26 -34.37 -5.57
N ALA A 275 14.78 -33.17 -5.21
CA ALA A 275 13.71 -32.54 -5.95
C ALA A 275 13.97 -31.04 -6.08
N THR A 276 14.04 -30.61 -7.29
CA THR A 276 14.17 -29.28 -7.86
C THR A 276 13.29 -28.26 -7.20
N SER A 277 13.94 -27.15 -6.84
CA SER A 277 13.28 -25.89 -6.43
C SER A 277 12.49 -25.32 -7.60
N GLU A 278 11.19 -25.34 -7.55
CA GLU A 278 10.35 -24.49 -8.38
C GLU A 278 10.16 -23.14 -7.68
N ASP A 279 10.63 -22.14 -8.38
CA ASP A 279 10.49 -20.72 -8.12
C ASP A 279 8.99 -20.36 -8.02
N LYS A 280 8.49 -20.11 -6.81
CA LYS A 280 7.19 -19.51 -6.63
C LYS A 280 7.34 -18.01 -6.72
N SER A 281 7.18 -17.49 -7.93
CA SER A 281 6.80 -16.12 -8.21
C SER A 281 5.55 -15.80 -7.38
N SER A 282 5.70 -14.98 -6.36
CA SER A 282 4.58 -14.39 -5.65
C SER A 282 3.89 -13.43 -6.62
N SER A 283 2.75 -13.80 -7.16
CA SER A 283 1.89 -12.88 -7.89
C SER A 283 1.41 -11.81 -6.91
N GLN A 284 1.85 -10.58 -7.13
CA GLN A 284 1.31 -9.41 -6.42
C GLN A 284 -0.16 -9.30 -6.74
N GLU A 285 -0.96 -9.39 -5.71
CA GLU A 285 -2.39 -9.35 -5.80
C GLU A 285 -2.90 -7.94 -5.59
N GLY A 286 -3.96 -7.59 -6.34
CA GLY A 286 -4.63 -6.30 -6.21
C GLY A 286 -3.86 -5.10 -6.75
N THR A 287 -2.68 -5.30 -7.32
CA THR A 287 -1.91 -4.22 -7.95
C THR A 287 -2.54 -3.83 -9.28
N ILE A 288 -2.80 -2.55 -9.47
CA ILE A 288 -3.27 -1.99 -10.73
C ILE A 288 -2.08 -1.97 -11.69
N THR A 289 -2.22 -2.59 -12.85
CA THR A 289 -1.19 -2.59 -13.89
C THR A 289 -1.30 -1.33 -14.77
N ASP A 290 -0.23 -1.00 -15.50
CA ASP A 290 -0.25 0.10 -16.47
C ASP A 290 -1.35 -0.08 -17.54
N ASP A 291 -1.68 -1.33 -17.88
CA ASP A 291 -2.78 -1.65 -18.79
C ASP A 291 -4.15 -1.30 -18.17
N ASP A 292 -4.31 -1.48 -16.86
CA ASP A 292 -5.52 -1.11 -16.14
C ASP A 292 -5.71 0.40 -16.08
N ILE A 293 -4.62 1.14 -15.91
CA ILE A 293 -4.60 2.61 -15.91
C ILE A 293 -4.93 3.17 -17.30
N ASN A 294 -4.37 2.58 -18.34
CA ASN A 294 -4.60 3.01 -19.72
C ASN A 294 -6.06 2.82 -20.15
N LYS A 295 -6.75 1.79 -19.68
CA LYS A 295 -8.18 1.58 -19.90
C LYS A 295 -9.07 2.63 -19.23
N LEU A 296 -8.65 3.18 -18.10
CA LEU A 296 -9.41 4.20 -17.37
C LEU A 296 -9.27 5.60 -17.97
N ASN A 297 -8.23 5.84 -18.78
CA ASN A 297 -7.94 7.12 -19.39
C ASN A 297 -8.35 7.19 -20.89
N SER A 298 -8.93 6.14 -21.42
CA SER A 298 -9.49 6.07 -22.79
C SER A 298 -11.01 6.16 -22.79
#